data_cb8f1089278e41f2f2cc5d4cd060b79f
#
_entry.id   cb8f1089278e41f2f2cc5d4cd060b79f
#
_cell.length_a   1.000
_cell.length_b   1.000
_cell.length_c   1.000
_cell.angle_alpha   90.00
_cell.angle_beta   90.00
_cell.angle_gamma   90.00
#
_symmetry.space_group_name_H-M   'P 1'
#
loop_
_entity.id
_entity.type
_entity.pdbx_description
1 polymer ?
#
loop_
_entity_poly.entity_id
_entity_poly.type
_entity_poly.pdbx_seq_one_letter_code
_entity_poly.pdbx_strand_id
1 'polypeptide(L)'
;MKKALASLIILILFGGVVFYLGWVQFDVPIGNYGLMLSKTSGVYPELIQSGKFLWRWERLLPTNTQLRIFSLDPVSQTDTFNSSLPSAQLYATKLEGSPDFTYTITVESRAKITPQDLIPLVEQHNLQDQEALEQLIRDEIHQFNVAVTAYLLEETQNDTTGSRIQTVTTQELVKATKLKESTPWLEIVSTDIRNVKMPDASLYLAAKNAYLNSIIEGTGAKEITENNNFTALVNLGEILTKYPALVEFMIAGDVTATLDFLVGETTNETKASSL
;
A
#
# COMPACT_ATOMS: atom_id res chain seq x y z
N MET A 1 -29.60 61.43 32.12
CA MET A 1 -28.42 61.27 31.24
C MET A 1 -27.39 60.28 31.75
N LYS A 2 -26.91 60.33 33.02
CA LYS A 2 -25.88 59.37 33.51
C LYS A 2 -26.27 57.87 33.44
N LYS A 3 -27.54 57.52 33.72
CA LYS A 3 -28.06 56.14 33.66
C LYS A 3 -28.11 55.60 32.18
N ALA A 4 -28.52 56.48 31.27
CA ALA A 4 -28.55 56.11 29.82
C ALA A 4 -27.15 55.93 29.27
N LEU A 5 -26.17 56.74 29.69
CA LEU A 5 -24.77 56.59 29.31
C LEU A 5 -24.17 55.27 29.86
N ALA A 6 -24.45 54.95 31.11
CA ALA A 6 -24.00 53.71 31.73
C ALA A 6 -24.59 52.47 31.00
N SER A 7 -25.89 52.50 30.68
CA SER A 7 -26.52 51.42 29.91
C SER A 7 -25.92 51.26 28.52
N LEU A 8 -25.59 52.35 27.82
CA LEU A 8 -24.92 52.32 26.52
C LEU A 8 -23.53 51.68 26.61
N ILE A 9 -22.75 52.07 27.63
CA ILE A 9 -21.42 51.49 27.85
C ILE A 9 -21.50 49.96 28.09
N ILE A 10 -22.45 49.52 28.93
CA ILE A 10 -22.66 48.08 29.19
C ILE A 10 -23.06 47.37 27.92
N LEU A 11 -23.92 47.93 27.07
CA LEU A 11 -24.33 47.36 25.79
C LEU A 11 -23.15 47.21 24.84
N ILE A 12 -22.27 48.22 24.73
CA ILE A 12 -21.08 48.20 23.90
C ILE A 12 -20.10 47.14 24.41
N LEU A 13 -19.86 47.06 25.72
CA LEU A 13 -18.99 46.02 26.30
C LEU A 13 -19.54 44.62 26.03
N PHE A 14 -20.85 44.42 26.25
CA PHE A 14 -21.49 43.15 25.96
C PHE A 14 -21.37 42.77 24.46
N GLY A 15 -21.65 43.73 23.56
CA GLY A 15 -21.48 43.54 22.12
C GLY A 15 -20.02 43.20 21.73
N GLY A 16 -19.06 43.86 22.38
CA GLY A 16 -17.63 43.58 22.19
C GLY A 16 -17.23 42.16 22.62
N VAL A 17 -17.75 41.71 23.77
CA VAL A 17 -17.52 40.34 24.26
C VAL A 17 -18.14 39.30 23.32
N VAL A 18 -19.40 39.50 22.89
CA VAL A 18 -20.09 38.63 21.94
C VAL A 18 -19.35 38.57 20.62
N PHE A 19 -18.87 39.71 20.10
CA PHE A 19 -18.09 39.79 18.90
C PHE A 19 -16.77 39.02 19.02
N TYR A 20 -16.03 39.21 20.10
CA TYR A 20 -14.77 38.56 20.39
C TYR A 20 -14.93 37.01 20.49
N LEU A 21 -15.91 36.54 21.25
CA LEU A 21 -16.16 35.11 21.43
C LEU A 21 -16.59 34.40 20.14
N GLY A 22 -17.31 35.08 19.24
CA GLY A 22 -17.74 34.55 17.97
C GLY A 22 -16.65 34.56 16.88
N TRP A 23 -15.52 35.22 17.14
CA TRP A 23 -14.46 35.38 16.13
C TRP A 23 -13.53 34.15 16.11
N VAL A 24 -13.73 33.29 15.14
CA VAL A 24 -13.10 31.95 15.06
C VAL A 24 -11.64 31.98 14.62
N GLN A 25 -11.29 32.88 13.71
CA GLN A 25 -9.97 32.89 13.07
C GLN A 25 -8.80 33.16 14.04
N PHE A 26 -9.04 33.78 15.18
CA PHE A 26 -7.99 34.04 16.17
C PHE A 26 -7.40 32.79 16.79
N ASP A 27 -8.13 31.69 16.76
CA ASP A 27 -7.68 30.42 17.33
C ASP A 27 -6.87 29.58 16.34
N VAL A 28 -6.78 30.00 15.06
CA VAL A 28 -6.04 29.28 14.04
C VAL A 28 -4.68 29.94 13.82
N PRO A 29 -3.55 29.26 14.13
CA PRO A 29 -2.22 29.77 13.86
C PRO A 29 -1.96 30.01 12.37
N ILE A 30 -1.02 30.92 12.08
CA ILE A 30 -0.61 31.20 10.71
C ILE A 30 -0.01 29.92 10.09
N GLY A 31 -0.42 29.60 8.87
CA GLY A 31 0.03 28.41 8.15
C GLY A 31 -0.80 27.14 8.40
N ASN A 32 -1.68 27.18 9.42
CA ASN A 32 -2.55 26.05 9.72
C ASN A 32 -3.98 26.29 9.20
N TYR A 33 -4.74 25.21 9.15
CA TYR A 33 -6.13 25.17 8.75
C TYR A 33 -7.00 24.70 9.91
N GLY A 34 -8.02 25.48 10.21
CA GLY A 34 -9.03 25.14 11.22
C GLY A 34 -10.25 24.49 10.58
N LEU A 35 -10.73 23.40 11.17
CA LEU A 35 -12.00 22.78 10.83
C LEU A 35 -12.92 22.88 12.02
N MET A 36 -14.04 23.58 11.86
CA MET A 36 -15.03 23.74 12.92
C MET A 36 -16.11 22.67 12.82
N LEU A 37 -16.29 21.93 13.91
CA LEU A 37 -17.39 21.00 14.10
C LEU A 37 -18.37 21.59 15.08
N SER A 38 -19.65 21.61 14.73
CA SER A 38 -20.72 22.05 15.61
C SER A 38 -21.69 20.90 15.85
N LYS A 39 -22.13 20.75 17.10
CA LYS A 39 -23.16 19.75 17.46
C LYS A 39 -24.50 20.05 16.81
N THR A 40 -24.76 21.33 16.53
CA THR A 40 -26.03 21.79 15.93
C THR A 40 -26.01 21.85 14.42
N SER A 41 -24.87 22.19 13.80
CA SER A 41 -24.76 22.46 12.37
C SER A 41 -23.85 21.45 11.62
N GLY A 42 -23.22 20.51 12.35
CA GLY A 42 -22.28 19.57 11.75
C GLY A 42 -20.93 20.20 11.43
N VAL A 43 -20.26 19.65 10.42
CA VAL A 43 -18.96 20.15 9.93
C VAL A 43 -19.16 21.43 9.11
N TYR A 44 -18.37 22.45 9.40
CA TYR A 44 -18.40 23.67 8.62
C TYR A 44 -17.72 23.43 7.25
N PRO A 45 -18.39 23.80 6.13
CA PRO A 45 -17.95 23.38 4.79
C PRO A 45 -16.72 24.12 4.26
N GLU A 46 -16.22 25.12 4.99
CA GLU A 46 -15.05 25.89 4.59
C GLU A 46 -13.95 25.80 5.65
N LEU A 47 -12.70 25.72 5.18
CA LEU A 47 -11.54 25.76 6.07
C LEU A 47 -11.31 27.16 6.60
N ILE A 48 -11.09 27.24 7.90
CA ILE A 48 -10.79 28.47 8.62
C ILE A 48 -9.29 28.72 8.53
N GLN A 49 -8.92 29.89 8.03
CA GLN A 49 -7.54 30.30 7.89
C GLN A 49 -7.27 31.56 8.69
N SER A 50 -6.06 31.69 9.22
CA SER A 50 -5.60 32.95 9.79
C SER A 50 -5.67 34.07 8.74
N GLY A 51 -6.13 35.26 9.14
CA GLY A 51 -6.27 36.42 8.23
C GLY A 51 -7.59 36.54 7.46
N LYS A 52 -8.42 35.50 7.41
CA LYS A 52 -9.78 35.61 6.86
C LYS A 52 -10.79 35.81 7.98
N PHE A 53 -11.49 36.94 7.99
CA PHE A 53 -12.50 37.20 8.99
C PHE A 53 -13.64 36.16 8.90
N LEU A 54 -13.87 35.48 10.02
CA LEU A 54 -14.98 34.54 10.17
C LEU A 54 -15.57 34.70 11.57
N TRP A 55 -16.86 35.03 11.60
CA TRP A 55 -17.63 35.15 12.85
C TRP A 55 -18.76 34.11 12.82
N ARG A 56 -18.87 33.32 13.91
CA ARG A 56 -19.87 32.25 14.02
C ARG A 56 -20.59 32.30 15.37
N TRP A 57 -21.90 32.37 15.31
CA TRP A 57 -22.75 32.40 16.50
C TRP A 57 -22.73 31.08 17.30
N GLU A 58 -22.46 29.95 16.63
CA GLU A 58 -22.39 28.63 17.26
C GLU A 58 -21.35 28.57 18.37
N ARG A 59 -20.32 29.41 18.31
CA ARG A 59 -19.28 29.54 19.34
C ARG A 59 -19.79 30.19 20.63
N LEU A 60 -20.87 30.93 20.57
CA LEU A 60 -21.49 31.55 21.74
C LEU A 60 -22.18 30.53 22.64
N LEU A 61 -22.50 29.35 22.11
CA LEU A 61 -23.07 28.26 22.86
C LEU A 61 -21.96 27.43 23.51
N PRO A 62 -21.91 27.33 24.86
CA PRO A 62 -20.90 26.54 25.55
C PRO A 62 -20.89 25.08 25.06
N THR A 63 -19.70 24.52 24.81
CA THR A 63 -19.49 23.11 24.38
C THR A 63 -20.16 22.70 23.08
N ASN A 64 -20.71 23.65 22.31
CA ASN A 64 -21.38 23.36 21.04
C ASN A 64 -20.39 23.15 19.90
N THR A 65 -19.26 23.85 19.91
CA THR A 65 -18.28 23.82 18.83
C THR A 65 -16.94 23.23 19.27
N GLN A 66 -16.32 22.48 18.39
CA GLN A 66 -14.95 22.02 18.49
C GLN A 66 -14.19 22.53 17.26
N LEU A 67 -13.03 23.15 17.48
CA LEU A 67 -12.12 23.57 16.44
C LEU A 67 -10.97 22.56 16.40
N ARG A 68 -10.80 21.87 15.29
CA ARG A 68 -9.64 21.01 15.01
C ARG A 68 -8.68 21.78 14.13
N ILE A 69 -7.40 21.76 14.47
CA ILE A 69 -6.37 22.52 13.76
C ILE A 69 -5.43 21.53 13.11
N PHE A 70 -5.18 21.72 11.82
CA PHE A 70 -4.33 20.86 11.02
C PHE A 70 -3.24 21.67 10.31
N SER A 71 -2.00 21.18 10.36
CA SER A 71 -0.93 21.59 9.45
C SER A 71 -0.99 20.69 8.21
N LEU A 72 -0.75 21.26 7.04
CA LEU A 72 -0.62 20.53 5.77
C LEU A 72 0.82 20.51 5.29
N ASP A 73 1.77 20.64 6.22
CA ASP A 73 3.19 20.49 5.91
C ASP A 73 3.47 19.07 5.38
N PRO A 74 4.42 18.92 4.44
CA PRO A 74 4.75 17.62 3.90
C PRO A 74 5.23 16.64 4.98
N VAL A 75 4.60 15.47 5.04
CA VAL A 75 4.98 14.35 5.91
C VAL A 75 5.97 13.46 5.16
N SER A 76 7.02 13.02 5.84
CA SER A 76 8.00 12.09 5.30
C SER A 76 7.89 10.72 5.96
N GLN A 77 8.09 9.68 5.15
CA GLN A 77 8.19 8.29 5.59
C GLN A 77 9.36 7.62 4.89
N THR A 78 10.15 6.88 5.66
CA THR A 78 11.27 6.09 5.14
C THR A 78 11.00 4.63 5.44
N ASP A 79 11.03 3.81 4.40
CA ASP A 79 10.84 2.36 4.49
C ASP A 79 12.05 1.64 3.92
N THR A 80 12.51 0.59 4.60
CA THR A 80 13.58 -0.27 4.14
C THR A 80 13.03 -1.67 3.91
N PHE A 81 13.08 -2.08 2.66
CA PHE A 81 12.64 -3.40 2.22
C PHE A 81 13.87 -4.30 2.07
N ASN A 82 13.89 -5.38 2.83
CA ASN A 82 14.92 -6.40 2.78
C ASN A 82 14.27 -7.78 2.63
N SER A 83 14.46 -8.42 1.50
CA SER A 83 13.90 -9.73 1.20
C SER A 83 14.71 -10.44 0.12
N SER A 84 14.30 -11.62 -0.28
CA SER A 84 14.87 -12.37 -1.39
C SER A 84 13.90 -12.43 -2.56
N LEU A 85 14.44 -12.60 -3.77
CA LEU A 85 13.61 -12.87 -4.95
C LEU A 85 12.83 -14.19 -4.79
N PRO A 86 11.68 -14.35 -5.46
CA PRO A 86 10.86 -15.55 -5.35
C PRO A 86 11.66 -16.83 -5.63
N SER A 87 11.57 -17.83 -4.74
CA SER A 87 12.29 -19.10 -4.85
C SER A 87 13.82 -18.98 -4.96
N ALA A 88 14.39 -17.87 -4.50
CA ALA A 88 15.82 -17.57 -4.61
C ALA A 88 16.72 -18.71 -4.10
N GLN A 89 16.43 -19.24 -2.92
CA GLN A 89 17.19 -20.34 -2.32
C GLN A 89 17.14 -21.60 -3.20
N LEU A 90 15.97 -21.92 -3.76
CA LEU A 90 15.78 -23.09 -4.61
C LEU A 90 16.62 -22.98 -5.88
N TYR A 91 16.60 -21.82 -6.53
CA TYR A 91 17.36 -21.60 -7.76
C TYR A 91 18.86 -21.50 -7.52
N ALA A 92 19.29 -20.88 -6.40
CA ALA A 92 20.70 -20.77 -6.04
C ALA A 92 21.41 -22.13 -5.94
N THR A 93 20.72 -23.19 -5.50
CA THR A 93 21.29 -24.54 -5.40
C THR A 93 21.70 -25.16 -6.74
N LYS A 94 21.22 -24.62 -7.85
CA LYS A 94 21.52 -25.13 -9.20
C LYS A 94 22.73 -24.47 -9.87
N LEU A 95 23.32 -23.47 -9.19
CA LEU A 95 24.53 -22.79 -9.64
C LEU A 95 25.69 -23.03 -8.66
N GLU A 96 26.90 -23.16 -9.23
CA GLU A 96 28.12 -23.21 -8.40
C GLU A 96 28.26 -21.89 -7.60
N GLY A 97 28.66 -22.00 -6.31
CA GLY A 97 28.86 -20.86 -5.43
C GLY A 97 27.60 -20.34 -4.72
N SER A 98 26.43 -20.93 -4.96
CA SER A 98 25.16 -20.58 -4.30
C SER A 98 24.95 -19.07 -4.19
N PRO A 99 24.72 -18.35 -5.31
CA PRO A 99 24.62 -16.90 -5.34
C PRO A 99 23.53 -16.36 -4.44
N ASP A 100 23.77 -15.18 -3.86
CA ASP A 100 22.81 -14.46 -3.01
C ASP A 100 21.84 -13.65 -3.89
N PHE A 101 20.57 -13.99 -3.84
CA PHE A 101 19.49 -13.29 -4.53
C PHE A 101 18.64 -12.43 -3.59
N THR A 102 19.24 -11.92 -2.51
CA THR A 102 18.60 -10.94 -1.62
C THR A 102 18.69 -9.55 -2.20
N TYR A 103 17.68 -8.73 -1.91
CA TYR A 103 17.68 -7.32 -2.25
C TYR A 103 17.45 -6.48 -0.99
N THR A 104 17.97 -5.26 -1.04
CA THR A 104 17.70 -4.22 -0.04
C THR A 104 17.44 -2.92 -0.77
N ILE A 105 16.31 -2.29 -0.50
CA ILE A 105 15.93 -1.00 -1.08
C ILE A 105 15.40 -0.14 0.05
N THR A 106 15.93 1.07 0.20
CA THR A 106 15.39 2.09 1.08
C THR A 106 14.73 3.17 0.24
N VAL A 107 13.45 3.40 0.47
CA VAL A 107 12.65 4.44 -0.18
C VAL A 107 12.24 5.47 0.86
N GLU A 108 12.58 6.72 0.63
CA GLU A 108 12.11 7.86 1.41
C GLU A 108 11.16 8.69 0.54
N SER A 109 9.90 8.76 0.92
CA SER A 109 8.90 9.56 0.22
C SER A 109 8.34 10.66 1.11
N ARG A 110 8.06 11.80 0.49
CA ARG A 110 7.41 12.95 1.12
C ARG A 110 6.10 13.22 0.40
N ALA A 111 5.05 13.35 1.18
CA ALA A 111 3.74 13.66 0.63
C ALA A 111 3.02 14.72 1.46
N LYS A 112 2.07 15.37 0.84
CA LYS A 112 1.15 16.33 1.46
C LYS A 112 -0.26 16.11 0.92
N ILE A 113 -1.22 16.73 1.58
CA ILE A 113 -2.59 16.83 1.08
C ILE A 113 -2.89 18.26 0.65
N THR A 114 -3.89 18.42 -0.22
CA THR A 114 -4.37 19.76 -0.58
C THR A 114 -5.41 20.24 0.44
N PRO A 115 -5.55 21.55 0.68
CA PRO A 115 -6.58 22.07 1.58
C PRO A 115 -7.99 21.62 1.20
N GLN A 116 -8.26 21.37 -0.09
CA GLN A 116 -9.58 20.98 -0.58
C GLN A 116 -9.97 19.56 -0.14
N ASP A 117 -8.99 18.70 0.06
CA ASP A 117 -9.20 17.30 0.44
C ASP A 117 -9.31 17.11 1.96
N LEU A 118 -8.92 18.11 2.77
CA LEU A 118 -8.90 17.99 4.22
C LEU A 118 -10.27 17.70 4.82
N ILE A 119 -11.32 18.41 4.40
CA ILE A 119 -12.69 18.23 4.94
C ILE A 119 -13.21 16.82 4.63
N PRO A 120 -13.19 16.34 3.37
CA PRO A 120 -13.59 14.97 3.05
C PRO A 120 -12.82 13.91 3.83
N LEU A 121 -11.50 14.08 4.00
CA LEU A 121 -10.67 13.14 4.74
C LEU A 121 -11.02 13.09 6.23
N VAL A 122 -11.22 14.25 6.85
CA VAL A 122 -11.63 14.31 8.27
C VAL A 122 -12.98 13.63 8.48
N GLU A 123 -13.93 13.78 7.55
CA GLU A 123 -15.25 13.16 7.63
C GLU A 123 -15.17 11.63 7.39
N GLN A 124 -14.47 11.21 6.35
CA GLN A 124 -14.37 9.80 5.97
C GLN A 124 -13.60 8.95 6.99
N HIS A 125 -12.48 9.48 7.50
CA HIS A 125 -11.60 8.78 8.43
C HIS A 125 -11.82 9.18 9.89
N ASN A 126 -12.77 10.10 10.16
CA ASN A 126 -13.06 10.62 11.49
C ASN A 126 -11.80 11.12 12.24
N LEU A 127 -10.93 11.85 11.54
CA LEU A 127 -9.66 12.32 12.07
C LEU A 127 -9.91 13.31 13.22
N GLN A 128 -9.35 13.03 14.39
CA GLN A 128 -9.58 13.83 15.59
C GLN A 128 -8.59 14.98 15.76
N ASP A 129 -7.35 14.78 15.33
CA ASP A 129 -6.22 15.65 15.56
C ASP A 129 -5.17 15.55 14.45
N GLN A 130 -4.09 16.32 14.60
CA GLN A 130 -2.96 16.34 13.67
C GLN A 130 -2.24 15.00 13.58
N GLU A 131 -2.09 14.29 14.71
CA GLU A 131 -1.39 13.01 14.76
C GLU A 131 -2.11 11.95 13.93
N ALA A 132 -3.45 11.89 14.02
CA ALA A 132 -4.27 10.99 13.22
C ALA A 132 -4.16 11.29 11.72
N LEU A 133 -4.10 12.57 11.32
CA LEU A 133 -3.88 12.95 9.93
C LEU A 133 -2.50 12.53 9.43
N GLU A 134 -1.46 12.81 10.21
CA GLU A 134 -0.10 12.45 9.83
C GLU A 134 0.09 10.93 9.75
N GLN A 135 -0.57 10.17 10.66
CA GLN A 135 -0.52 8.71 10.61
C GLN A 135 -1.19 8.18 9.35
N LEU A 136 -2.36 8.71 8.98
CA LEU A 136 -3.03 8.36 7.72
C LEU A 136 -2.11 8.62 6.51
N ILE A 137 -1.46 9.79 6.47
CA ILE A 137 -0.53 10.12 5.38
C ILE A 137 0.67 9.17 5.37
N ARG A 138 1.25 8.83 6.54
CA ARG A 138 2.37 7.89 6.63
C ARG A 138 1.98 6.49 6.16
N ASP A 139 0.80 6.02 6.52
CA ASP A 139 0.30 4.70 6.10
C ASP A 139 0.13 4.64 4.57
N GLU A 140 -0.38 5.70 3.96
CA GLU A 140 -0.50 5.78 2.49
C GLU A 140 0.86 5.93 1.79
N ILE A 141 1.81 6.69 2.37
CA ILE A 141 3.19 6.74 1.86
C ILE A 141 3.85 5.36 1.94
N HIS A 142 3.62 4.61 3.02
CA HIS A 142 4.13 3.25 3.15
C HIS A 142 3.60 2.34 2.03
N GLN A 143 2.28 2.38 1.75
CA GLN A 143 1.69 1.63 0.64
C GLN A 143 2.29 2.04 -0.72
N PHE A 144 2.50 3.33 -0.92
CA PHE A 144 3.19 3.84 -2.11
C PHE A 144 4.62 3.31 -2.21
N ASN A 145 5.40 3.34 -1.11
CA ASN A 145 6.78 2.83 -1.09
C ASN A 145 6.85 1.32 -1.36
N VAL A 146 5.86 0.54 -0.89
CA VAL A 146 5.71 -0.89 -1.24
C VAL A 146 5.51 -1.05 -2.75
N ALA A 147 4.58 -0.27 -3.34
CA ALA A 147 4.30 -0.33 -4.77
C ALA A 147 5.51 0.13 -5.62
N VAL A 148 6.23 1.17 -5.17
CA VAL A 148 7.50 1.61 -5.80
C VAL A 148 8.52 0.49 -5.78
N THR A 149 8.70 -0.19 -4.65
CA THR A 149 9.66 -1.30 -4.53
C THR A 149 9.28 -2.45 -5.46
N ALA A 150 8.00 -2.80 -5.56
CA ALA A 150 7.53 -3.83 -6.49
C ALA A 150 7.81 -3.45 -7.95
N TYR A 151 7.55 -2.20 -8.33
CA TYR A 151 7.85 -1.67 -9.66
C TYR A 151 9.35 -1.73 -9.98
N LEU A 152 10.22 -1.34 -9.05
CA LEU A 152 11.68 -1.37 -9.23
C LEU A 152 12.20 -2.80 -9.40
N LEU A 153 11.63 -3.76 -8.66
CA LEU A 153 11.98 -5.18 -8.81
C LEU A 153 11.57 -5.74 -10.17
N GLU A 154 10.42 -5.35 -10.69
CA GLU A 154 9.95 -5.74 -12.02
C GLU A 154 10.84 -5.13 -13.13
N GLU A 155 11.14 -3.83 -13.03
CA GLU A 155 12.03 -3.15 -13.99
C GLU A 155 13.44 -3.74 -14.00
N THR A 156 13.97 -4.15 -12.83
CA THR A 156 15.31 -4.77 -12.76
C THR A 156 15.36 -6.13 -13.47
N GLN A 157 14.25 -6.86 -13.54
CA GLN A 157 14.19 -8.10 -14.32
C GLN A 157 14.25 -7.85 -15.83
N ASN A 158 13.82 -6.66 -16.28
CA ASN A 158 13.81 -6.25 -17.68
C ASN A 158 15.09 -5.50 -18.08
N ASP A 159 15.72 -4.77 -17.16
CA ASP A 159 16.95 -4.00 -17.36
C ASP A 159 18.12 -4.60 -16.57
N THR A 160 18.94 -5.40 -17.23
CA THR A 160 20.11 -6.06 -16.63
C THR A 160 21.22 -5.09 -16.21
N THR A 161 21.17 -3.82 -16.62
CA THR A 161 22.20 -2.81 -16.32
C THR A 161 21.98 -2.08 -15.01
N GLY A 162 20.76 -2.15 -14.44
CA GLY A 162 20.38 -1.46 -13.20
C GLY A 162 20.44 0.07 -13.29
N SER A 163 20.65 0.62 -14.48
CA SER A 163 20.83 2.05 -14.71
C SER A 163 19.52 2.84 -14.52
N ARG A 164 18.38 2.22 -14.76
CA ARG A 164 17.05 2.86 -14.63
C ARG A 164 16.70 3.26 -13.20
N ILE A 165 17.13 2.49 -12.20
CA ILE A 165 16.84 2.81 -10.79
C ILE A 165 17.42 4.17 -10.40
N GLN A 166 18.57 4.56 -10.98
CA GLN A 166 19.22 5.84 -10.69
C GLN A 166 18.60 7.03 -11.44
N THR A 167 17.82 6.76 -12.49
CA THR A 167 17.28 7.79 -13.38
C THR A 167 15.76 7.96 -13.25
N VAL A 168 15.10 7.06 -12.52
CA VAL A 168 13.64 7.10 -12.35
C VAL A 168 13.21 8.37 -11.60
N THR A 169 12.21 9.06 -12.13
CA THR A 169 11.67 10.29 -11.55
C THR A 169 10.47 10.01 -10.65
N THR A 170 10.23 10.90 -9.66
CA THR A 170 9.02 10.82 -8.82
C THR A 170 7.73 10.74 -9.64
N GLN A 171 7.65 11.47 -10.76
CA GLN A 171 6.46 11.47 -11.61
C GLN A 171 6.24 10.13 -12.31
N GLU A 172 7.30 9.47 -12.76
CA GLU A 172 7.24 8.12 -13.32
C GLU A 172 6.77 7.11 -12.28
N LEU A 173 7.29 7.19 -11.04
CA LEU A 173 6.88 6.33 -9.95
C LEU A 173 5.39 6.51 -9.61
N VAL A 174 4.92 7.74 -9.49
CA VAL A 174 3.50 8.04 -9.24
C VAL A 174 2.60 7.48 -10.35
N LYS A 175 3.04 7.56 -11.61
CA LYS A 175 2.30 7.00 -12.74
C LYS A 175 2.33 5.48 -12.77
N ALA A 176 3.50 4.89 -12.55
CA ALA A 176 3.69 3.43 -12.57
C ALA A 176 2.90 2.74 -11.45
N THR A 177 2.87 3.32 -10.25
CA THR A 177 2.12 2.79 -9.10
C THR A 177 0.63 3.07 -9.16
N LYS A 178 0.14 3.84 -10.15
CA LYS A 178 -1.27 4.27 -10.28
C LYS A 178 -1.82 4.95 -9.02
N LEU A 179 -0.96 5.64 -8.27
CA LEU A 179 -1.34 6.29 -7.01
C LEU A 179 -2.54 7.21 -7.14
N LYS A 180 -2.65 7.96 -8.26
CA LYS A 180 -3.77 8.87 -8.51
C LYS A 180 -5.12 8.18 -8.65
N GLU A 181 -5.14 6.90 -8.98
CA GLU A 181 -6.37 6.11 -9.08
C GLU A 181 -6.80 5.58 -7.70
N SER A 182 -5.83 5.16 -6.86
CA SER A 182 -6.09 4.62 -5.53
C SER A 182 -6.28 5.70 -4.47
N THR A 183 -5.41 6.73 -4.49
CA THR A 183 -5.35 7.78 -3.46
C THR A 183 -5.22 9.15 -4.13
N PRO A 184 -6.30 9.68 -4.73
CA PRO A 184 -6.26 10.93 -5.52
C PRO A 184 -5.92 12.17 -4.70
N TRP A 185 -6.21 12.16 -3.39
CA TRP A 185 -5.97 13.25 -2.46
C TRP A 185 -4.51 13.36 -1.98
N LEU A 186 -3.69 12.31 -2.19
CA LEU A 186 -2.28 12.32 -1.80
C LEU A 186 -1.42 12.90 -2.93
N GLU A 187 -0.64 13.91 -2.61
CA GLU A 187 0.33 14.51 -3.52
C GLU A 187 1.75 14.17 -3.07
N ILE A 188 2.45 13.34 -3.86
CA ILE A 188 3.87 13.04 -3.61
C ILE A 188 4.70 14.24 -4.04
N VAL A 189 5.45 14.80 -3.10
CA VAL A 189 6.34 15.94 -3.28
C VAL A 189 7.70 15.48 -3.81
N SER A 190 8.26 14.44 -3.18
CA SER A 190 9.52 13.83 -3.61
C SER A 190 9.57 12.36 -3.21
N THR A 191 10.34 11.58 -3.98
CA THR A 191 10.68 10.19 -3.67
C THR A 191 12.16 10.00 -3.92
N ASP A 192 12.90 9.61 -2.89
CA ASP A 192 14.33 9.36 -2.92
C ASP A 192 14.59 7.87 -2.66
N ILE A 193 15.30 7.23 -3.60
CA ILE A 193 15.67 5.81 -3.50
C ILE A 193 17.10 5.75 -3.02
N ARG A 194 17.33 5.06 -1.89
CA ARG A 194 18.65 4.96 -1.24
C ARG A 194 19.00 3.52 -0.94
N ASN A 195 20.29 3.26 -0.68
CA ASN A 195 20.80 1.95 -0.25
C ASN A 195 20.29 0.79 -1.12
N VAL A 196 20.37 0.96 -2.43
CA VAL A 196 19.94 -0.07 -3.37
C VAL A 196 20.99 -1.17 -3.46
N LYS A 197 20.66 -2.35 -2.95
CA LYS A 197 21.35 -3.61 -3.21
C LYS A 197 20.39 -4.49 -4.01
N MET A 198 20.74 -4.80 -5.24
CA MET A 198 19.96 -5.68 -6.09
C MET A 198 20.80 -6.90 -6.47
N PRO A 199 20.20 -8.09 -6.52
CA PRO A 199 20.86 -9.27 -7.08
C PRO A 199 21.03 -9.12 -8.60
N ASP A 200 21.99 -9.84 -9.15
CA ASP A 200 22.16 -9.92 -10.60
C ASP A 200 20.95 -10.65 -11.23
N ALA A 201 20.15 -9.88 -11.98
CA ALA A 201 18.95 -10.40 -12.65
C ALA A 201 19.29 -11.45 -13.72
N SER A 202 20.40 -11.30 -14.43
CA SER A 202 20.83 -12.26 -15.46
C SER A 202 21.21 -13.59 -14.82
N LEU A 203 21.92 -13.54 -13.70
CA LEU A 203 22.30 -14.72 -12.92
C LEU A 203 21.07 -15.43 -12.31
N TYR A 204 20.11 -14.64 -11.79
CA TYR A 204 18.85 -15.19 -11.29
C TYR A 204 18.04 -15.88 -12.37
N LEU A 205 17.93 -15.29 -13.57
CA LEU A 205 17.24 -15.90 -14.71
C LEU A 205 17.97 -17.16 -15.19
N ALA A 206 19.32 -17.16 -15.22
CA ALA A 206 20.09 -18.35 -15.55
C ALA A 206 19.86 -19.48 -14.53
N ALA A 207 19.83 -19.16 -13.23
CA ALA A 207 19.55 -20.11 -12.17
C ALA A 207 18.14 -20.71 -12.28
N LYS A 208 17.14 -19.86 -12.55
CA LYS A 208 15.77 -20.28 -12.80
C LYS A 208 15.65 -21.20 -14.00
N ASN A 209 16.31 -20.87 -15.12
CA ASN A 209 16.31 -21.70 -16.32
C ASN A 209 17.03 -23.04 -16.11
N ALA A 210 18.17 -23.04 -15.41
CA ALA A 210 18.87 -24.27 -15.03
C ALA A 210 17.99 -25.18 -14.16
N TYR A 211 17.26 -24.60 -13.21
CA TYR A 211 16.31 -25.35 -12.39
C TYR A 211 15.16 -25.93 -13.22
N LEU A 212 14.54 -25.14 -14.11
CA LEU A 212 13.46 -25.60 -14.98
C LEU A 212 13.94 -26.70 -15.94
N ASN A 213 15.12 -26.56 -16.54
CA ASN A 213 15.70 -27.58 -17.39
C ASN A 213 15.97 -28.88 -16.62
N SER A 214 16.47 -28.80 -15.37
CA SER A 214 16.68 -29.97 -14.53
C SER A 214 15.39 -30.74 -14.22
N ILE A 215 14.26 -30.05 -14.17
CA ILE A 215 12.92 -30.67 -14.02
C ILE A 215 12.54 -31.38 -15.34
N ILE A 216 12.68 -30.68 -16.46
CA ILE A 216 12.31 -31.22 -17.81
C ILE A 216 13.17 -32.43 -18.16
N GLU A 217 14.48 -32.39 -17.88
CA GLU A 217 15.41 -33.49 -18.16
C GLU A 217 15.27 -34.70 -17.19
N GLY A 218 14.32 -34.64 -16.29
CA GLY A 218 14.02 -35.74 -15.36
C GLY A 218 14.98 -35.89 -14.19
N THR A 219 15.99 -35.03 -14.04
CA THR A 219 16.89 -35.02 -12.88
C THR A 219 16.20 -34.47 -11.65
N GLY A 220 15.40 -33.42 -11.81
CA GLY A 220 14.53 -32.89 -10.74
C GLY A 220 13.29 -33.75 -10.49
N ALA A 221 12.78 -34.42 -11.53
CA ALA A 221 11.69 -35.38 -11.40
C ALA A 221 12.09 -36.65 -10.62
N LYS A 222 13.36 -37.06 -10.65
CA LYS A 222 13.83 -38.20 -9.82
C LYS A 222 13.89 -37.88 -8.34
N GLU A 223 14.32 -36.69 -7.97
CA GLU A 223 14.25 -36.24 -6.55
C GLU A 223 12.80 -36.02 -6.08
N ILE A 224 11.89 -35.63 -7.02
CA ILE A 224 10.45 -35.50 -6.74
C ILE A 224 9.75 -36.87 -6.83
N THR A 225 10.29 -37.85 -7.58
CA THR A 225 9.70 -39.19 -7.74
C THR A 225 9.98 -40.09 -6.54
N GLU A 226 10.97 -39.79 -5.71
CA GLU A 226 11.07 -40.40 -4.38
C GLU A 226 9.98 -39.89 -3.43
N ASN A 227 9.34 -38.74 -3.74
CA ASN A 227 8.10 -38.28 -3.12
C ASN A 227 6.93 -38.43 -4.16
N ASN A 228 6.57 -39.68 -4.43
CA ASN A 228 5.62 -40.13 -5.46
C ASN A 228 4.24 -39.43 -5.46
N ASN A 229 3.93 -38.60 -4.47
CA ASN A 229 2.62 -37.98 -4.34
C ASN A 229 2.48 -36.61 -5.03
N PHE A 230 3.58 -35.90 -5.32
CA PHE A 230 3.49 -34.52 -5.81
C PHE A 230 3.29 -34.44 -7.33
N THR A 231 3.97 -35.30 -8.09
CA THR A 231 3.80 -35.36 -9.56
C THR A 231 2.42 -35.88 -9.95
N ALA A 232 1.90 -36.84 -9.20
CA ALA A 232 0.54 -37.32 -9.36
C ALA A 232 -0.49 -36.24 -9.05
N LEU A 233 -0.26 -35.40 -8.03
CA LEU A 233 -1.14 -34.27 -7.69
C LEU A 233 -1.11 -33.14 -8.71
N VAL A 234 0.03 -32.81 -9.31
CA VAL A 234 0.14 -31.80 -10.37
C VAL A 234 -0.57 -32.27 -11.63
N ASN A 235 -0.32 -33.53 -12.08
CA ASN A 235 -1.01 -34.10 -13.22
C ASN A 235 -2.52 -34.24 -12.96
N LEU A 236 -2.91 -34.62 -11.74
CA LEU A 236 -4.32 -34.66 -11.34
C LEU A 236 -4.95 -33.27 -11.39
N GLY A 237 -4.23 -32.23 -10.95
CA GLY A 237 -4.68 -30.84 -11.03
C GLY A 237 -4.92 -30.36 -12.46
N GLU A 238 -4.03 -30.69 -13.40
CA GLU A 238 -4.19 -30.38 -14.82
C GLU A 238 -5.38 -31.15 -15.43
N ILE A 239 -5.53 -32.44 -15.12
CA ILE A 239 -6.66 -33.27 -15.59
C ILE A 239 -7.98 -32.74 -15.04
N LEU A 240 -8.06 -32.38 -13.77
CA LEU A 240 -9.27 -31.83 -13.14
C LEU A 240 -9.62 -30.46 -13.71
N THR A 241 -8.64 -29.64 -14.07
CA THR A 241 -8.85 -28.35 -14.74
C THR A 241 -9.39 -28.54 -16.17
N LYS A 242 -8.89 -29.56 -16.88
CA LYS A 242 -9.27 -29.87 -18.26
C LYS A 242 -10.62 -30.59 -18.36
N TYR A 243 -10.99 -31.35 -17.33
CA TYR A 243 -12.21 -32.15 -17.29
C TYR A 243 -12.96 -31.95 -15.96
N PRO A 244 -13.70 -30.84 -15.78
CA PRO A 244 -14.40 -30.52 -14.52
C PRO A 244 -15.41 -31.61 -14.07
N ALA A 245 -15.97 -32.35 -15.00
CA ALA A 245 -16.88 -33.47 -14.70
C ALA A 245 -16.24 -34.60 -13.88
N LEU A 246 -14.89 -34.73 -13.92
CA LEU A 246 -14.18 -35.71 -13.10
C LEU A 246 -14.18 -35.34 -11.62
N VAL A 247 -14.33 -34.04 -11.27
CA VAL A 247 -14.43 -33.59 -9.88
C VAL A 247 -15.69 -34.11 -9.23
N GLU A 248 -16.83 -34.09 -9.94
CA GLU A 248 -18.10 -34.64 -9.46
C GLU A 248 -18.04 -36.16 -9.28
N PHE A 249 -17.35 -36.85 -10.19
CA PHE A 249 -17.14 -38.30 -10.11
C PHE A 249 -16.25 -38.70 -8.92
N MET A 250 -15.20 -37.94 -8.63
CA MET A 250 -14.30 -38.17 -7.47
C MET A 250 -14.98 -37.87 -6.13
N ILE A 251 -15.92 -36.93 -6.08
CA ILE A 251 -16.69 -36.63 -4.87
C ILE A 251 -17.72 -37.75 -4.59
N ALA A 252 -18.19 -38.42 -5.64
CA ALA A 252 -19.20 -39.47 -5.54
C ALA A 252 -18.63 -40.91 -5.35
N GLY A 253 -17.33 -41.11 -5.57
CA GLY A 253 -16.63 -42.41 -5.53
C GLY A 253 -15.56 -42.53 -4.46
N ASP A 254 -15.15 -43.78 -4.13
CA ASP A 254 -14.02 -44.04 -3.23
C ASP A 254 -12.72 -43.68 -3.91
N VAL A 255 -12.06 -42.59 -3.43
CA VAL A 255 -10.87 -41.95 -4.02
C VAL A 255 -9.68 -42.92 -4.12
N THR A 256 -9.59 -43.93 -3.24
CA THR A 256 -8.52 -44.92 -3.22
C THR A 256 -8.56 -45.86 -4.42
N ALA A 257 -9.73 -46.30 -4.85
CA ALA A 257 -9.88 -47.22 -6.00
C ALA A 257 -9.55 -46.53 -7.35
N THR A 258 -9.78 -45.20 -7.42
CA THR A 258 -9.50 -44.41 -8.65
C THR A 258 -7.99 -44.12 -8.80
N LEU A 259 -7.26 -43.93 -7.72
CA LEU A 259 -5.81 -43.74 -7.76
C LEU A 259 -5.06 -45.02 -8.10
N ASP A 260 -5.50 -46.18 -7.59
CA ASP A 260 -4.92 -47.49 -7.90
C ASP A 260 -5.12 -47.85 -9.38
N PHE A 261 -6.23 -47.46 -10.00
CA PHE A 261 -6.48 -47.68 -11.44
C PHE A 261 -5.54 -46.80 -12.29
N LEU A 262 -5.33 -45.53 -11.95
CA LEU A 262 -4.45 -44.62 -12.69
C LEU A 262 -2.96 -44.96 -12.56
N VAL A 263 -2.54 -45.50 -11.41
CA VAL A 263 -1.15 -45.95 -11.17
C VAL A 263 -0.90 -47.33 -11.75
N GLY A 264 -1.93 -48.18 -11.83
CA GLY A 264 -1.82 -49.55 -12.35
C GLY A 264 -1.63 -49.63 -13.86
N GLU A 265 -2.16 -48.70 -14.66
CA GLU A 265 -1.98 -48.69 -16.12
C GLU A 265 -0.55 -48.31 -16.56
N THR A 266 0.13 -47.43 -15.79
CA THR A 266 1.51 -47.03 -16.12
C THR A 266 2.56 -48.13 -15.91
N THR A 267 2.24 -49.16 -15.12
CA THR A 267 3.18 -50.29 -14.90
C THR A 267 3.08 -51.43 -15.92
N ASN A 268 2.02 -51.47 -16.70
CA ASN A 268 1.84 -52.53 -17.70
C ASN A 268 2.44 -52.23 -19.08
N GLU A 269 2.63 -50.96 -19.46
CA GLU A 269 3.29 -50.62 -20.75
C GLU A 269 4.79 -50.86 -20.76
N THR A 270 5.46 -50.84 -19.59
CA THR A 270 6.92 -51.06 -19.50
C THR A 270 7.31 -52.53 -19.61
N LYS A 271 6.38 -53.50 -19.52
CA LYS A 271 6.65 -54.94 -19.66
C LYS A 271 6.42 -55.53 -21.05
N ALA A 272 5.77 -54.79 -21.96
CA ALA A 272 5.50 -55.25 -23.32
C ALA A 272 6.58 -54.89 -24.33
N SER A 273 7.63 -54.14 -23.96
CA SER A 273 8.72 -53.71 -24.86
C SER A 273 10.06 -54.47 -24.67
N SER A 274 10.06 -55.58 -23.92
CA SER A 274 11.24 -56.44 -23.72
C SER A 274 10.90 -57.94 -23.94
N LEU A 275 10.43 -58.23 -25.16
CA LEU A 275 10.46 -59.57 -25.75
C LEU A 275 10.80 -59.47 -27.23
#